data_526b7115f3556a03f64ff4a9981df2ab
#
_entry.id   526b7115f3556a03f64ff4a9981df2ab
#
_cell.length_a   1.000
_cell.length_b   1.000
_cell.length_c   1.000
_cell.angle_alpha   90.00
_cell.angle_beta   90.00
_cell.angle_gamma   90.00
#
_symmetry.space_group_name_H-M   'P 1'
#
loop_
_entity.id
_entity.type
_entity.pdbx_description
1 polymer ?
#
loop_
_entity_poly.entity_id
_entity_poly.type
_entity_poly.pdbx_seq_one_letter_code
_entity_poly.pdbx_strand_id
1 'polypeptide(L)'
;PGGTIFERPELGGISGLAADLLTAGTKRHSESALLTGLDAGGASVSVNAGLNSFLIECSCPRRHFARVFRLLKEIVATPAFGQAEFDREKANRRELLKSRAMSPRAAAEDRARMLMFGGHPYGWGAAGTLPQLEGLTCELAAEYYFSRLVPEQTIFGWGGDCTEAEAREWTEELAAAMPWRGERITLPEQPVFPSGPRTAAIPLPREQTMVLTAVPGPALGGELYSMCEILFQAENGLASPVFKLVREEHSLAYSTGMRLSGGFHPGWLLLYAVTAAETAERALELLEQERRRLAANGLSPEEFNSAREGAAFAAARAAESVGTALNSTLLSLHYGRGLDECFRHEAELRAVDREALNAALTPYLSHPSPVQIMAGRLPNRKEV
;
A
#
# COMPACT_ATOMS: atom_id res chain seq x y z
N PRO A 1 3.35 15.38 -0.26
CA PRO A 1 2.80 14.60 -1.38
C PRO A 1 3.88 13.73 -2.01
N GLY A 2 3.52 12.54 -2.49
CA GLY A 2 4.47 11.61 -3.10
C GLY A 2 3.85 10.24 -3.33
N GLY A 3 4.68 9.27 -3.71
CA GLY A 3 4.24 7.92 -4.04
C GLY A 3 3.82 7.76 -5.50
N THR A 4 3.41 6.55 -5.81
CA THR A 4 3.15 6.10 -7.19
C THR A 4 2.13 6.95 -7.93
N ILE A 5 1.10 7.45 -7.24
CA ILE A 5 0.03 8.25 -7.87
C ILE A 5 0.56 9.52 -8.57
N PHE A 6 1.71 10.02 -8.15
CA PHE A 6 2.33 11.22 -8.70
C PHE A 6 3.50 10.93 -9.66
N GLU A 7 3.69 9.67 -10.04
CA GLU A 7 4.69 9.27 -11.03
C GLU A 7 4.15 9.45 -12.45
N ARG A 8 5.01 9.87 -13.36
CA ARG A 8 4.71 9.84 -14.78
C ARG A 8 4.81 8.39 -15.30
N PRO A 9 4.04 7.99 -16.32
CA PRO A 9 4.03 6.62 -16.83
C PRO A 9 5.42 6.06 -17.17
N GLU A 10 6.30 6.88 -17.70
CA GLU A 10 7.67 6.49 -18.05
C GLU A 10 8.63 6.37 -16.87
N LEU A 11 8.23 6.90 -15.70
CA LEU A 11 9.06 6.96 -14.49
C LEU A 11 8.52 6.08 -13.35
N GLY A 12 7.70 5.08 -13.66
CA GLY A 12 7.14 4.19 -12.64
C GLY A 12 8.23 3.57 -11.76
N GLY A 13 8.02 3.65 -10.42
CA GLY A 13 8.96 3.18 -9.41
C GLY A 13 10.02 4.20 -8.95
N ILE A 14 10.03 5.41 -9.54
CA ILE A 14 11.00 6.45 -9.18
C ILE A 14 10.84 6.91 -7.73
N SER A 15 9.62 6.96 -7.21
CA SER A 15 9.35 7.34 -5.82
C SER A 15 10.03 6.37 -4.83
N GLY A 16 9.93 5.08 -5.11
CA GLY A 16 10.56 4.06 -4.29
C GLY A 16 12.09 4.14 -4.37
N LEU A 17 12.65 4.34 -5.57
CA LEU A 17 14.10 4.48 -5.72
C LEU A 17 14.63 5.76 -5.04
N ALA A 18 13.89 6.88 -5.13
CA ALA A 18 14.24 8.10 -4.41
C ALA A 18 14.18 7.89 -2.89
N ALA A 19 13.22 7.10 -2.38
CA ALA A 19 13.11 6.75 -0.96
C ALA A 19 14.34 5.96 -0.48
N ASP A 20 14.76 4.94 -1.23
CA ASP A 20 15.93 4.13 -0.91
C ASP A 20 17.21 4.99 -0.82
N LEU A 21 17.35 5.98 -1.69
CA LEU A 21 18.52 6.86 -1.76
C LEU A 21 18.61 7.89 -0.63
N LEU A 22 17.52 8.22 0.06
CA LEU A 22 17.58 9.19 1.17
C LEU A 22 18.43 8.70 2.34
N THR A 23 18.45 7.40 2.59
CA THR A 23 19.26 6.80 3.68
C THR A 23 20.62 6.28 3.19
N ALA A 24 20.90 6.37 1.89
CA ALA A 24 22.14 5.92 1.29
C ALA A 24 23.29 6.92 1.40
N GLY A 25 23.15 7.94 2.26
CA GLY A 25 24.16 8.95 2.57
C GLY A 25 23.67 10.37 2.41
N THR A 26 24.39 11.30 3.00
CA THR A 26 24.14 12.76 2.94
C THR A 26 25.35 13.46 2.35
N LYS A 27 25.23 14.76 2.04
CA LYS A 27 26.40 15.55 1.61
C LYS A 27 27.53 15.60 2.64
N ARG A 28 27.27 15.25 3.91
CA ARG A 28 28.25 15.28 5.02
C ARG A 28 28.69 13.91 5.47
N HIS A 29 27.84 12.92 5.32
CA HIS A 29 28.09 11.56 5.84
C HIS A 29 27.90 10.55 4.71
N SER A 30 28.87 9.63 4.58
CA SER A 30 28.64 8.41 3.81
C SER A 30 27.54 7.57 4.45
N GLU A 31 26.97 6.64 3.72
CA GLU A 31 25.96 5.69 4.22
C GLU A 31 26.42 5.01 5.52
N SER A 32 27.64 4.44 5.53
CA SER A 32 28.18 3.76 6.71
C SER A 32 28.32 4.70 7.92
N ALA A 33 28.77 5.94 7.73
CA ALA A 33 28.86 6.93 8.80
C ALA A 33 27.50 7.36 9.31
N LEU A 34 26.52 7.51 8.43
CA LEU A 34 25.13 7.82 8.76
C LEU A 34 24.50 6.71 9.59
N LEU A 35 24.60 5.45 9.13
CA LEU A 35 24.06 4.28 9.83
C LEU A 35 24.72 4.11 11.21
N THR A 36 26.05 4.21 11.28
CA THR A 36 26.78 4.18 12.57
C THR A 36 26.28 5.29 13.51
N GLY A 37 26.01 6.47 12.99
CA GLY A 37 25.50 7.59 13.76
C GLY A 37 24.09 7.36 14.30
N LEU A 38 23.22 6.74 13.53
CA LEU A 38 21.86 6.35 13.93
C LEU A 38 21.90 5.21 14.96
N ASP A 39 22.67 4.16 14.71
CA ASP A 39 22.84 3.02 15.63
C ASP A 39 23.35 3.46 17.00
N ALA A 40 24.35 4.33 17.02
CA ALA A 40 24.88 4.89 18.28
C ALA A 40 23.87 5.80 19.01
N GLY A 41 22.82 6.26 18.32
CA GLY A 41 21.66 6.95 18.89
C GLY A 41 20.53 5.99 19.28
N GLY A 42 20.64 4.69 19.01
CA GLY A 42 19.55 3.75 19.16
C GLY A 42 18.34 4.15 18.33
N ALA A 43 18.59 4.74 17.14
CA ALA A 43 17.58 5.29 16.28
C ALA A 43 17.26 4.35 15.13
N SER A 44 15.99 4.35 14.70
CA SER A 44 15.57 3.80 13.42
C SER A 44 15.07 4.93 12.52
N VAL A 45 15.46 4.88 11.27
CA VAL A 45 14.93 5.76 10.21
C VAL A 45 14.40 4.88 9.09
N SER A 46 13.17 5.11 8.67
CA SER A 46 12.58 4.46 7.51
C SER A 46 12.03 5.50 6.55
N VAL A 47 12.20 5.24 5.26
CA VAL A 47 11.65 6.08 4.20
C VAL A 47 10.82 5.19 3.30
N ASN A 48 9.54 5.52 3.18
CA ASN A 48 8.58 4.70 2.45
C ASN A 48 7.86 5.53 1.39
N ALA A 49 7.92 5.07 0.15
CA ALA A 49 7.09 5.57 -0.93
C ALA A 49 5.95 4.58 -1.18
N GLY A 50 4.74 4.94 -0.76
CA GLY A 50 3.53 4.17 -0.96
C GLY A 50 2.83 4.52 -2.28
N LEU A 51 1.56 4.13 -2.39
CA LEU A 51 0.76 4.51 -3.55
C LEU A 51 0.44 6.00 -3.59
N ASN A 52 0.21 6.63 -2.42
CA ASN A 52 -0.33 7.99 -2.33
C ASN A 52 0.51 8.95 -1.49
N SER A 53 1.54 8.46 -0.81
CA SER A 53 2.34 9.23 0.12
C SER A 53 3.82 8.91 0.01
N PHE A 54 4.63 9.85 0.48
CA PHE A 54 6.04 9.67 0.77
C PHE A 54 6.21 9.94 2.26
N LEU A 55 6.63 8.94 3.01
CA LEU A 55 6.68 8.99 4.47
C LEU A 55 8.13 8.80 4.94
N ILE A 56 8.59 9.69 5.80
CA ILE A 56 9.87 9.57 6.50
C ILE A 56 9.54 9.45 7.99
N GLU A 57 9.93 8.34 8.58
CA GLU A 57 9.74 8.06 10.01
C GLU A 57 11.10 7.97 10.68
N CYS A 58 11.18 8.55 11.86
CA CYS A 58 12.38 8.45 12.71
C CYS A 58 11.96 8.19 14.15
N SER A 59 12.53 7.19 14.79
CA SER A 59 12.34 6.95 16.22
C SER A 59 13.69 6.83 16.94
N CYS A 60 13.76 7.35 18.16
CA CYS A 60 14.95 7.26 18.99
C CYS A 60 14.61 7.48 20.47
N PRO A 61 15.45 7.01 21.40
CA PRO A 61 15.36 7.40 22.81
C PRO A 61 15.51 8.91 23.00
N ARG A 62 14.70 9.51 23.89
CA ARG A 62 14.70 10.95 24.16
C ARG A 62 16.10 11.52 24.44
N ARG A 63 16.91 10.81 25.21
CA ARG A 63 18.30 11.22 25.55
C ARG A 63 19.22 11.39 24.33
N HIS A 64 18.89 10.80 23.18
CA HIS A 64 19.68 10.87 21.97
C HIS A 64 19.05 11.77 20.89
N PHE A 65 17.88 12.35 21.17
CA PHE A 65 17.09 13.10 20.22
C PHE A 65 17.88 14.19 19.49
N ALA A 66 18.59 15.06 20.21
CA ALA A 66 19.32 16.18 19.59
C ALA A 66 20.38 15.72 18.58
N ARG A 67 21.01 14.57 18.80
CA ARG A 67 21.97 13.98 17.85
C ARG A 67 21.25 13.39 16.64
N VAL A 68 20.20 12.60 16.88
CA VAL A 68 19.44 11.91 15.83
C VAL A 68 18.71 12.93 14.97
N PHE A 69 18.14 13.97 15.55
CA PHE A 69 17.46 15.05 14.84
C PHE A 69 18.38 15.80 13.86
N ARG A 70 19.66 16.00 14.21
CA ARG A 70 20.64 16.53 13.26
C ARG A 70 20.84 15.63 12.05
N LEU A 71 20.95 14.31 12.27
CA LEU A 71 21.06 13.35 11.16
C LEU A 71 19.78 13.30 10.31
N LEU A 72 18.61 13.33 10.95
CA LEU A 72 17.33 13.42 10.23
C LEU A 72 17.25 14.66 9.34
N LYS A 73 17.67 15.82 9.86
CA LYS A 73 17.73 17.06 9.04
C LYS A 73 18.65 16.89 7.82
N GLU A 74 19.79 16.23 7.97
CA GLU A 74 20.69 15.98 6.85
C GLU A 74 20.07 15.03 5.82
N ILE A 75 19.41 13.94 6.28
CA ILE A 75 18.68 12.99 5.42
C ILE A 75 17.64 13.70 4.56
N VAL A 76 16.84 14.57 5.15
CA VAL A 76 15.74 15.22 4.42
C VAL A 76 16.17 16.44 3.64
N ALA A 77 17.14 17.22 4.13
CA ALA A 77 17.52 18.47 3.51
C ALA A 77 18.67 18.35 2.51
N THR A 78 19.61 17.45 2.76
CA THR A 78 20.85 17.34 1.97
C THR A 78 21.25 15.90 1.68
N PRO A 79 20.31 15.04 1.20
CA PRO A 79 20.69 13.70 0.74
C PRO A 79 21.75 13.77 -0.36
N ALA A 80 22.61 12.76 -0.42
CA ALA A 80 23.74 12.78 -1.35
C ALA A 80 23.32 12.53 -2.80
N PHE A 81 22.38 11.62 -3.03
CA PHE A 81 22.05 11.07 -4.35
C PHE A 81 23.31 10.71 -5.13
N GLY A 82 24.15 9.84 -4.51
CA GLY A 82 25.41 9.38 -5.11
C GLY A 82 25.17 8.40 -6.26
N GLN A 83 25.98 8.51 -7.33
CA GLN A 83 25.81 7.63 -8.49
C GLN A 83 26.07 6.17 -8.14
N ALA A 84 27.05 5.88 -7.29
CA ALA A 84 27.38 4.50 -6.90
C ALA A 84 26.25 3.86 -6.10
N GLU A 85 25.66 4.61 -5.18
CA GLU A 85 24.51 4.18 -4.37
C GLU A 85 23.27 4.00 -5.27
N PHE A 86 23.04 4.92 -6.20
CA PHE A 86 21.96 4.78 -7.18
C PHE A 86 22.11 3.51 -8.02
N ASP A 87 23.30 3.21 -8.56
CA ASP A 87 23.55 2.03 -9.38
C ASP A 87 23.31 0.75 -8.57
N ARG A 88 23.71 0.74 -7.30
CA ARG A 88 23.46 -0.37 -6.38
C ARG A 88 21.94 -0.55 -6.13
N GLU A 89 21.21 0.52 -5.77
CA GLU A 89 19.78 0.41 -5.49
C GLU A 89 18.97 0.09 -6.74
N LYS A 90 19.38 0.59 -7.91
CA LYS A 90 18.79 0.20 -9.20
C LYS A 90 19.01 -1.29 -9.48
N ALA A 91 20.20 -1.84 -9.18
CA ALA A 91 20.47 -3.26 -9.31
C ALA A 91 19.64 -4.11 -8.34
N ASN A 92 19.55 -3.70 -7.06
CA ASN A 92 18.70 -4.36 -6.06
C ASN A 92 17.24 -4.39 -6.51
N ARG A 93 16.72 -3.30 -7.01
CA ARG A 93 15.35 -3.19 -7.50
C ARG A 93 15.11 -4.03 -8.74
N ARG A 94 16.09 -4.16 -9.62
CA ARG A 94 16.02 -5.07 -10.78
C ARG A 94 15.85 -6.53 -10.32
N GLU A 95 16.62 -6.95 -9.34
CA GLU A 95 16.52 -8.31 -8.79
C GLU A 95 15.17 -8.51 -8.05
N LEU A 96 14.69 -7.50 -7.31
CA LEU A 96 13.37 -7.52 -6.72
C LEU A 96 12.28 -7.72 -7.78
N LEU A 97 12.31 -6.96 -8.88
CA LEU A 97 11.31 -7.08 -9.96
C LEU A 97 11.36 -8.44 -10.65
N LYS A 98 12.55 -9.00 -10.87
CA LYS A 98 12.71 -10.37 -11.38
C LYS A 98 12.13 -11.41 -10.42
N SER A 99 12.43 -11.28 -9.13
CA SER A 99 11.90 -12.17 -8.09
C SER A 99 10.36 -12.06 -8.00
N ARG A 100 9.79 -10.87 -8.07
CA ARG A 100 8.34 -10.63 -8.12
C ARG A 100 7.70 -11.31 -9.32
N ALA A 101 8.31 -11.19 -10.51
CA ALA A 101 7.81 -11.82 -11.73
C ALA A 101 7.79 -13.36 -11.64
N MET A 102 8.63 -13.96 -10.79
CA MET A 102 8.69 -15.40 -10.53
C MET A 102 7.85 -15.85 -9.32
N SER A 103 7.21 -14.93 -8.61
CA SER A 103 6.28 -15.19 -7.52
C SER A 103 4.86 -15.27 -8.04
N PRO A 104 4.13 -16.40 -7.91
CA PRO A 104 2.76 -16.51 -8.40
C PRO A 104 1.85 -15.40 -7.89
N ARG A 105 1.97 -15.07 -6.61
CA ARG A 105 1.19 -13.99 -5.99
C ARG A 105 1.52 -12.63 -6.57
N ALA A 106 2.80 -12.25 -6.60
CA ALA A 106 3.18 -10.93 -7.09
C ALA A 106 2.89 -10.76 -8.58
N ALA A 107 3.16 -11.79 -9.39
CA ALA A 107 2.86 -11.78 -10.82
C ALA A 107 1.35 -11.66 -11.09
N ALA A 108 0.51 -12.38 -10.32
CA ALA A 108 -0.94 -12.27 -10.44
C ALA A 108 -1.45 -10.88 -10.07
N GLU A 109 -1.01 -10.33 -8.93
CA GLU A 109 -1.41 -9.00 -8.47
C GLU A 109 -0.92 -7.89 -9.43
N ASP A 110 0.33 -7.95 -9.89
CA ASP A 110 0.88 -6.97 -10.84
C ASP A 110 0.12 -7.01 -12.19
N ARG A 111 -0.20 -8.21 -12.68
CA ARG A 111 -0.98 -8.35 -13.92
C ARG A 111 -2.42 -7.85 -13.75
N ALA A 112 -3.06 -8.17 -12.62
CA ALA A 112 -4.39 -7.68 -12.32
C ALA A 112 -4.41 -6.15 -12.24
N ARG A 113 -3.41 -5.55 -11.60
CA ARG A 113 -3.23 -4.10 -11.50
C ARG A 113 -3.14 -3.45 -12.88
N MET A 114 -2.30 -3.99 -13.77
CA MET A 114 -2.17 -3.49 -15.15
C MET A 114 -3.48 -3.57 -15.93
N LEU A 115 -4.23 -4.66 -15.77
CA LEU A 115 -5.51 -4.85 -16.46
C LEU A 115 -6.63 -4.00 -15.88
N MET A 116 -6.60 -3.71 -14.58
CA MET A 116 -7.61 -2.92 -13.88
C MET A 116 -7.43 -1.42 -14.12
N PHE A 117 -6.20 -0.92 -14.04
CA PHE A 117 -5.93 0.52 -14.03
C PHE A 117 -5.31 1.06 -15.32
N GLY A 118 -4.90 0.18 -16.24
CA GLY A 118 -4.33 0.59 -17.52
C GLY A 118 -3.15 1.55 -17.38
N GLY A 119 -3.22 2.71 -18.01
CA GLY A 119 -2.19 3.75 -17.98
C GLY A 119 -2.20 4.65 -16.73
N HIS A 120 -3.14 4.47 -15.80
CA HIS A 120 -3.15 5.20 -14.54
C HIS A 120 -1.98 4.75 -13.63
N PRO A 121 -1.38 5.64 -12.81
CA PRO A 121 -0.28 5.29 -11.90
C PRO A 121 -0.51 4.08 -11.00
N TYR A 122 -1.75 3.80 -10.59
CA TYR A 122 -2.06 2.59 -9.84
C TYR A 122 -1.81 1.30 -10.63
N GLY A 123 -1.60 1.37 -11.96
CA GLY A 123 -1.41 0.23 -12.83
C GLY A 123 -0.05 -0.47 -12.69
N TRP A 124 1.01 0.24 -12.29
CA TRP A 124 2.35 -0.36 -12.15
C TRP A 124 2.81 -0.56 -10.69
N GLY A 125 2.11 0.04 -9.72
CA GLY A 125 2.48 -0.10 -8.31
C GLY A 125 3.82 0.56 -7.94
N ALA A 126 4.16 0.54 -6.64
CA ALA A 126 5.31 1.28 -6.11
C ALA A 126 6.69 0.79 -6.58
N ALA A 127 6.78 -0.43 -7.09
CA ALA A 127 8.06 -0.97 -7.60
C ALA A 127 8.35 -0.57 -9.06
N GLY A 128 7.34 -0.12 -9.80
CA GLY A 128 7.45 0.07 -11.24
C GLY A 128 7.56 -1.25 -12.01
N THR A 129 8.05 -1.17 -13.23
CA THR A 129 8.33 -2.30 -14.12
C THR A 129 9.79 -2.29 -14.58
N LEU A 130 10.31 -3.41 -15.08
CA LEU A 130 11.68 -3.47 -15.60
C LEU A 130 11.96 -2.44 -16.70
N PRO A 131 11.10 -2.26 -17.72
CA PRO A 131 11.34 -1.23 -18.73
C PRO A 131 11.39 0.19 -18.16
N GLN A 132 10.52 0.53 -17.20
CA GLN A 132 10.54 1.83 -16.52
C GLN A 132 11.83 2.01 -15.73
N LEU A 133 12.23 1.00 -14.92
CA LEU A 133 13.45 1.04 -14.12
C LEU A 133 14.70 1.34 -14.97
N GLU A 134 14.80 0.75 -16.17
CA GLU A 134 15.98 0.99 -17.03
C GLU A 134 16.09 2.45 -17.47
N GLY A 135 14.98 3.16 -17.64
CA GLY A 135 14.96 4.59 -17.98
C GLY A 135 15.26 5.54 -16.82
N LEU A 136 15.30 5.06 -15.57
CA LEU A 136 15.58 5.92 -14.41
C LEU A 136 17.06 6.29 -14.30
N THR A 137 17.33 7.54 -13.93
CA THR A 137 18.66 8.07 -13.63
C THR A 137 18.72 8.63 -12.21
N CYS A 138 19.93 8.83 -11.71
CA CYS A 138 20.16 9.42 -10.40
C CYS A 138 19.60 10.84 -10.29
N GLU A 139 19.77 11.63 -11.36
CA GLU A 139 19.27 13.01 -11.45
C GLU A 139 17.74 13.03 -11.39
N LEU A 140 17.07 12.12 -12.12
CA LEU A 140 15.60 12.02 -12.09
C LEU A 140 15.08 11.64 -10.68
N ALA A 141 15.79 10.76 -9.97
CA ALA A 141 15.42 10.40 -8.60
C ALA A 141 15.56 11.59 -7.63
N ALA A 142 16.65 12.34 -7.76
CA ALA A 142 16.87 13.56 -6.99
C ALA A 142 15.83 14.65 -7.33
N GLU A 143 15.57 14.88 -8.62
CA GLU A 143 14.56 15.83 -9.09
C GLU A 143 13.18 15.45 -8.57
N TYR A 144 12.80 14.17 -8.66
CA TYR A 144 11.55 13.67 -8.10
C TYR A 144 11.43 14.02 -6.63
N TYR A 145 12.43 13.66 -5.80
CA TYR A 145 12.39 13.95 -4.38
C TYR A 145 12.20 15.43 -4.08
N PHE A 146 13.07 16.28 -4.61
CA PHE A 146 13.03 17.70 -4.33
C PHE A 146 11.76 18.39 -4.85
N SER A 147 11.18 17.90 -5.95
CA SER A 147 9.90 18.40 -6.46
C SER A 147 8.70 18.02 -5.57
N ARG A 148 8.86 17.06 -4.66
CA ARG A 148 7.81 16.68 -3.69
C ARG A 148 7.84 17.52 -2.42
N LEU A 149 8.87 18.29 -2.18
CA LEU A 149 9.00 19.15 -0.99
C LEU A 149 8.20 20.44 -1.19
N VAL A 150 6.91 20.38 -0.82
CA VAL A 150 5.94 21.49 -0.95
C VAL A 150 5.48 21.85 0.46
N PRO A 151 5.72 23.10 0.96
CA PRO A 151 5.41 23.46 2.34
C PRO A 151 3.96 23.20 2.72
N GLU A 152 3.01 23.64 1.88
CA GLU A 152 1.57 23.55 2.16
C GLU A 152 1.01 22.13 2.08
N GLN A 153 1.80 21.17 1.56
CA GLN A 153 1.41 19.78 1.40
C GLN A 153 2.30 18.82 2.21
N THR A 154 3.17 19.35 3.07
CA THR A 154 4.01 18.56 3.98
C THR A 154 3.43 18.60 5.38
N ILE A 155 3.30 17.42 6.00
CA ILE A 155 2.78 17.26 7.35
C ILE A 155 3.93 16.78 8.24
N PHE A 156 4.18 17.49 9.34
CA PHE A 156 5.11 17.06 10.38
C PHE A 156 4.32 16.51 11.56
N GLY A 157 4.79 15.39 12.12
CA GLY A 157 4.18 14.79 13.30
C GLY A 157 5.25 14.40 14.33
N TRP A 158 4.96 14.68 15.59
CA TRP A 158 5.81 14.37 16.72
C TRP A 158 5.00 13.59 17.76
N GLY A 159 5.60 12.57 18.34
CA GLY A 159 4.95 11.76 19.37
C GLY A 159 5.96 11.16 20.32
N GLY A 160 5.57 11.05 21.60
CA GLY A 160 6.40 10.50 22.66
C GLY A 160 6.68 11.50 23.78
N ASP A 161 7.87 11.41 24.37
CA ASP A 161 8.31 12.28 25.47
C ASP A 161 8.74 13.66 24.94
N CYS A 162 7.74 14.49 24.62
CA CYS A 162 7.95 15.87 24.17
C CYS A 162 6.76 16.76 24.54
N THR A 163 7.03 18.04 24.72
CA THR A 163 6.04 19.08 24.92
C THR A 163 5.60 19.67 23.58
N GLU A 164 4.44 20.33 23.54
CA GLU A 164 3.97 21.06 22.36
C GLU A 164 4.96 22.16 21.93
N ALA A 165 5.57 22.85 22.87
CA ALA A 165 6.57 23.89 22.59
C ALA A 165 7.81 23.33 21.88
N GLU A 166 8.33 22.20 22.36
CA GLU A 166 9.44 21.49 21.73
C GLU A 166 9.06 20.99 20.33
N ALA A 167 7.90 20.40 20.18
CA ALA A 167 7.41 19.92 18.88
C ALA A 167 7.31 21.08 17.87
N ARG A 168 6.85 22.24 18.29
CA ARG A 168 6.79 23.46 17.48
C ARG A 168 8.20 23.93 17.07
N GLU A 169 9.13 24.04 18.03
CA GLU A 169 10.52 24.40 17.76
C GLU A 169 11.18 23.45 16.75
N TRP A 170 11.02 22.14 16.94
CA TRP A 170 11.58 21.15 16.01
C TRP A 170 10.96 21.22 14.61
N THR A 171 9.68 21.52 14.54
CA THR A 171 8.99 21.72 13.26
C THR A 171 9.57 22.94 12.53
N GLU A 172 9.72 24.05 13.23
CA GLU A 172 10.29 25.28 12.66
C GLU A 172 11.75 25.06 12.21
N GLU A 173 12.55 24.40 13.06
CA GLU A 173 13.95 24.09 12.73
C GLU A 173 14.06 23.13 11.52
N LEU A 174 13.23 22.09 11.45
CA LEU A 174 13.23 21.15 10.34
C LEU A 174 12.73 21.83 9.06
N ALA A 175 11.65 22.58 9.14
CA ALA A 175 11.09 23.33 8.01
C ALA A 175 12.09 24.37 7.46
N ALA A 176 12.82 25.08 8.33
CA ALA A 176 13.86 26.01 7.94
C ALA A 176 15.06 25.35 7.23
N ALA A 177 15.33 24.08 7.53
CA ALA A 177 16.40 23.31 6.88
C ALA A 177 16.00 22.73 5.52
N MET A 178 14.68 22.58 5.26
CA MET A 178 14.17 21.94 4.05
C MET A 178 14.42 22.80 2.81
N PRO A 179 14.90 22.20 1.71
CA PRO A 179 15.08 22.91 0.44
C PRO A 179 13.75 22.91 -0.33
N TRP A 180 12.78 23.70 0.11
CA TRP A 180 11.47 23.83 -0.54
C TRP A 180 11.62 24.22 -2.01
N ARG A 181 11.35 23.28 -2.92
CA ARG A 181 11.50 23.46 -4.38
C ARG A 181 10.27 23.03 -5.16
N GLY A 182 9.36 22.31 -4.48
CA GLY A 182 8.16 21.79 -5.11
C GLY A 182 7.12 22.88 -5.32
N GLU A 183 6.42 22.78 -6.42
CA GLU A 183 5.17 23.52 -6.64
C GLU A 183 4.00 22.69 -6.14
N ARG A 184 2.87 23.35 -5.88
CA ARG A 184 1.66 22.66 -5.42
C ARG A 184 1.28 21.54 -6.38
N ILE A 185 1.22 20.32 -5.85
CA ILE A 185 0.93 19.11 -6.62
C ILE A 185 -0.57 18.86 -6.62
N THR A 186 -1.12 18.60 -7.80
CA THR A 186 -2.51 18.19 -7.99
C THR A 186 -2.59 16.69 -8.25
N LEU A 187 -3.70 16.10 -7.84
CA LEU A 187 -3.98 14.70 -8.15
C LEU A 187 -4.15 14.51 -9.67
N PRO A 188 -3.66 13.42 -10.24
CA PRO A 188 -3.97 13.07 -11.64
C PRO A 188 -5.45 12.78 -11.81
N GLU A 189 -5.88 12.56 -13.05
CA GLU A 189 -7.24 12.10 -13.34
C GLU A 189 -7.52 10.73 -12.69
N GLN A 190 -8.79 10.46 -12.42
CA GLN A 190 -9.21 9.17 -11.85
C GLN A 190 -8.97 8.04 -12.85
N PRO A 191 -8.72 6.81 -12.38
CA PRO A 191 -8.57 5.66 -13.26
C PRO A 191 -9.87 5.37 -14.01
N VAL A 192 -9.72 5.01 -15.28
CA VAL A 192 -10.82 4.48 -16.09
C VAL A 192 -10.78 2.96 -16.03
N PHE A 193 -11.81 2.37 -15.45
CA PHE A 193 -11.91 0.92 -15.32
C PHE A 193 -12.34 0.24 -16.61
N PRO A 194 -11.99 -1.06 -16.81
CA PRO A 194 -12.37 -1.80 -18.01
C PRO A 194 -13.89 -1.92 -18.15
N SER A 195 -14.37 -1.84 -19.39
CA SER A 195 -15.79 -1.97 -19.72
C SER A 195 -16.27 -3.43 -19.90
N GLY A 196 -15.39 -4.41 -19.75
CA GLY A 196 -15.70 -5.84 -19.86
C GLY A 196 -14.73 -6.71 -19.06
N PRO A 197 -15.09 -7.98 -18.80
CA PRO A 197 -14.26 -8.92 -18.07
C PRO A 197 -12.88 -9.07 -18.71
N ARG A 198 -11.85 -9.21 -17.90
CA ARG A 198 -10.48 -9.42 -18.35
C ARG A 198 -9.88 -10.62 -17.63
N THR A 199 -9.25 -11.49 -18.40
CA THR A 199 -8.60 -12.69 -17.85
C THR A 199 -7.15 -12.75 -18.30
N ALA A 200 -6.27 -13.28 -17.47
CA ALA A 200 -4.91 -13.65 -17.86
C ALA A 200 -4.44 -14.90 -17.11
N ALA A 201 -3.63 -15.70 -17.80
CA ALA A 201 -2.94 -16.84 -17.24
C ALA A 201 -1.42 -16.61 -17.41
N ILE A 202 -0.67 -16.78 -16.34
CA ILE A 202 0.77 -16.55 -16.28
C ILE A 202 1.45 -17.86 -15.89
N PRO A 203 2.01 -18.60 -16.86
CA PRO A 203 2.71 -19.85 -16.56
C PRO A 203 4.03 -19.55 -15.84
N LEU A 204 4.22 -20.14 -14.67
CA LEU A 204 5.44 -20.05 -13.89
C LEU A 204 5.90 -21.46 -13.47
N PRO A 205 7.21 -21.71 -13.36
CA PRO A 205 7.77 -23.00 -12.91
C PRO A 205 7.64 -23.12 -11.38
N ARG A 206 6.41 -23.15 -10.89
CA ARG A 206 6.04 -23.26 -9.47
C ARG A 206 4.95 -24.29 -9.32
N GLU A 207 4.96 -25.02 -8.21
CA GLU A 207 3.95 -26.05 -7.95
C GLU A 207 2.57 -25.44 -7.61
N GLN A 208 2.60 -24.30 -6.90
CA GLN A 208 1.38 -23.59 -6.51
C GLN A 208 0.94 -22.60 -7.56
N THR A 209 -0.38 -22.41 -7.66
CA THR A 209 -1.03 -21.43 -8.49
C THR A 209 -1.79 -20.43 -7.63
N MET A 210 -1.50 -19.16 -7.84
CA MET A 210 -2.31 -18.05 -7.32
C MET A 210 -3.46 -17.80 -8.27
N VAL A 211 -4.67 -17.82 -7.76
CA VAL A 211 -5.87 -17.40 -8.49
C VAL A 211 -6.49 -16.19 -7.78
N LEU A 212 -6.99 -15.25 -8.53
CA LEU A 212 -7.66 -14.09 -7.98
C LEU A 212 -8.78 -13.57 -8.89
N THR A 213 -9.79 -12.96 -8.26
CA THR A 213 -10.80 -12.14 -8.92
C THR A 213 -10.81 -10.77 -8.28
N ALA A 214 -10.76 -9.72 -9.09
CA ALA A 214 -10.72 -8.34 -8.63
C ALA A 214 -11.77 -7.50 -9.35
N VAL A 215 -12.38 -6.58 -8.63
CA VAL A 215 -13.31 -5.57 -9.14
C VAL A 215 -12.86 -4.19 -8.70
N PRO A 216 -13.29 -3.10 -9.38
CA PRO A 216 -13.10 -1.76 -8.84
C PRO A 216 -13.60 -1.66 -7.40
N GLY A 217 -12.93 -0.89 -6.59
CA GLY A 217 -13.28 -0.62 -5.20
C GLY A 217 -13.31 0.88 -4.93
N PRO A 218 -13.88 1.32 -3.79
CA PRO A 218 -13.94 2.73 -3.45
C PRO A 218 -12.57 3.33 -3.17
N ALA A 219 -12.50 4.67 -3.14
CA ALA A 219 -11.35 5.37 -2.61
C ALA A 219 -11.24 5.14 -1.10
N LEU A 220 -10.07 4.70 -0.62
CA LEU A 220 -9.87 4.36 0.80
C LEU A 220 -9.75 5.59 1.71
N GLY A 221 -9.56 6.79 1.15
CA GLY A 221 -9.61 8.04 1.90
C GLY A 221 -11.03 8.61 2.11
N GLY A 222 -12.07 7.95 1.57
CA GLY A 222 -13.46 8.42 1.58
C GLY A 222 -14.32 7.83 2.72
N GLU A 223 -15.60 8.16 2.66
CA GLU A 223 -16.60 7.76 3.68
C GLU A 223 -16.82 6.25 3.78
N LEU A 224 -16.48 5.50 2.74
CA LEU A 224 -16.63 4.04 2.73
C LEU A 224 -15.44 3.28 3.37
N TYR A 225 -14.46 3.99 3.91
CA TYR A 225 -13.26 3.38 4.47
C TYR A 225 -13.57 2.36 5.57
N SER A 226 -14.32 2.75 6.59
CA SER A 226 -14.72 1.87 7.71
C SER A 226 -15.53 0.66 7.23
N MET A 227 -16.40 0.84 6.23
CA MET A 227 -17.16 -0.26 5.62
C MET A 227 -16.24 -1.25 4.89
N CYS A 228 -15.24 -0.74 4.17
CA CYS A 228 -14.23 -1.57 3.52
C CYS A 228 -13.39 -2.36 4.52
N GLU A 229 -13.05 -1.77 5.67
CA GLU A 229 -12.32 -2.47 6.74
C GLU A 229 -13.15 -3.61 7.35
N ILE A 230 -14.44 -3.40 7.57
CA ILE A 230 -15.33 -4.47 8.06
C ILE A 230 -15.43 -5.58 7.00
N LEU A 231 -15.62 -5.25 5.72
CA LEU A 231 -15.62 -6.27 4.66
C LEU A 231 -14.28 -7.01 4.59
N PHE A 232 -13.16 -6.30 4.67
CA PHE A 232 -11.82 -6.91 4.72
C PHE A 232 -11.68 -7.86 5.91
N GLN A 233 -12.15 -7.46 7.07
CA GLN A 233 -12.12 -8.30 8.27
C GLN A 233 -13.01 -9.54 8.12
N ALA A 234 -14.17 -9.42 7.49
CA ALA A 234 -15.08 -10.53 7.21
C ALA A 234 -14.45 -11.60 6.29
N GLU A 235 -13.76 -11.17 5.24
CA GLU A 235 -13.18 -12.04 4.20
C GLU A 235 -11.74 -12.49 4.51
N ASN A 236 -11.24 -12.24 5.72
CA ASN A 236 -9.91 -12.68 6.13
C ASN A 236 -9.96 -13.48 7.44
N GLY A 237 -9.02 -14.40 7.58
CA GLY A 237 -8.92 -15.28 8.74
C GLY A 237 -9.59 -16.65 8.54
N LEU A 238 -9.41 -17.50 9.53
CA LEU A 238 -9.84 -18.91 9.46
C LEU A 238 -11.37 -19.11 9.50
N ALA A 239 -12.11 -18.11 9.97
CA ALA A 239 -13.57 -18.16 10.03
C ALA A 239 -14.25 -17.46 8.85
N SER A 240 -13.47 -16.89 7.92
CA SER A 240 -14.02 -16.12 6.79
C SER A 240 -14.83 -16.99 5.83
N PRO A 241 -15.88 -16.45 5.21
CA PRO A 241 -16.69 -17.17 4.23
C PRO A 241 -15.86 -17.76 3.09
N VAL A 242 -14.93 -16.97 2.53
CA VAL A 242 -14.06 -17.44 1.44
C VAL A 242 -13.15 -18.58 1.89
N PHE A 243 -12.67 -18.57 3.14
CA PHE A 243 -11.87 -19.68 3.67
C PHE A 243 -12.70 -20.94 3.84
N LYS A 244 -13.88 -20.83 4.45
CA LYS A 244 -14.82 -21.95 4.61
C LYS A 244 -15.16 -22.58 3.25
N LEU A 245 -15.59 -21.74 2.30
CA LEU A 245 -16.00 -22.19 0.97
C LEU A 245 -14.85 -22.91 0.23
N VAL A 246 -13.69 -22.28 0.13
CA VAL A 246 -12.62 -22.80 -0.75
C VAL A 246 -11.79 -23.88 -0.06
N ARG A 247 -11.54 -23.74 1.26
CA ARG A 247 -10.67 -24.68 2.00
C ARG A 247 -11.41 -25.74 2.77
N GLU A 248 -12.44 -25.40 3.56
CA GLU A 248 -13.10 -26.39 4.42
C GLU A 248 -14.07 -27.27 3.63
N GLU A 249 -14.94 -26.67 2.80
CA GLU A 249 -15.95 -27.41 2.06
C GLU A 249 -15.38 -28.13 0.83
N HIS A 250 -14.44 -27.50 0.14
CA HIS A 250 -13.89 -28.02 -1.12
C HIS A 250 -12.44 -28.50 -1.03
N SER A 251 -11.71 -28.22 0.04
CA SER A 251 -10.31 -28.65 0.25
C SER A 251 -9.34 -28.24 -0.87
N LEU A 252 -9.59 -27.07 -1.52
CA LEU A 252 -8.85 -26.66 -2.72
C LEU A 252 -7.70 -25.71 -2.45
N ALA A 253 -7.70 -24.95 -1.34
CA ALA A 253 -6.73 -23.91 -1.12
C ALA A 253 -5.97 -24.05 0.19
N TYR A 254 -4.68 -23.68 0.14
CA TYR A 254 -3.85 -23.53 1.33
C TYR A 254 -4.08 -22.18 2.01
N SER A 255 -4.29 -21.12 1.25
CA SER A 255 -4.51 -19.75 1.73
C SER A 255 -5.54 -19.05 0.87
N THR A 256 -6.45 -18.35 1.52
CA THR A 256 -7.47 -17.51 0.87
C THR A 256 -7.60 -16.20 1.60
N GLY A 257 -8.24 -15.23 1.00
CA GLY A 257 -8.58 -13.98 1.66
C GLY A 257 -8.94 -12.87 0.68
N MET A 258 -9.10 -11.66 1.24
CA MET A 258 -9.37 -10.44 0.51
C MET A 258 -8.19 -9.46 0.62
N ARG A 259 -8.04 -8.61 -0.39
CA ARG A 259 -7.16 -7.45 -0.37
C ARG A 259 -7.91 -6.23 -0.83
N LEU A 260 -7.58 -5.13 -0.19
CA LEU A 260 -8.00 -3.79 -0.55
C LEU A 260 -6.79 -3.01 -1.04
N SER A 261 -7.00 -2.17 -2.03
CA SER A 261 -6.03 -1.16 -2.44
C SER A 261 -6.78 0.05 -2.98
N GLY A 262 -6.19 1.21 -2.83
CA GLY A 262 -6.75 2.48 -3.22
C GLY A 262 -6.07 3.61 -2.47
N GLY A 263 -6.71 4.76 -2.43
CA GLY A 263 -6.21 5.92 -1.71
C GLY A 263 -7.06 7.13 -2.03
N PHE A 264 -6.47 8.18 -2.61
CA PHE A 264 -7.20 9.34 -3.10
C PHE A 264 -8.19 8.98 -4.21
N HIS A 265 -7.82 8.05 -5.06
CA HIS A 265 -8.67 7.55 -6.14
C HIS A 265 -9.23 6.17 -5.82
N PRO A 266 -10.35 5.79 -6.47
CA PRO A 266 -10.87 4.44 -6.44
C PRO A 266 -9.80 3.39 -6.74
N GLY A 267 -9.80 2.33 -5.96
CA GLY A 267 -8.89 1.22 -6.07
C GLY A 267 -9.54 -0.07 -6.51
N TRP A 268 -9.27 -1.16 -5.79
CA TRP A 268 -9.85 -2.47 -6.05
C TRP A 268 -10.23 -3.22 -4.78
N LEU A 269 -11.19 -4.13 -4.94
CA LEU A 269 -11.49 -5.22 -4.03
C LEU A 269 -11.04 -6.53 -4.73
N LEU A 270 -10.22 -7.33 -4.07
CA LEU A 270 -9.60 -8.51 -4.65
C LEU A 270 -9.76 -9.71 -3.71
N LEU A 271 -10.42 -10.78 -4.18
CA LEU A 271 -10.45 -12.09 -3.53
C LEU A 271 -9.37 -12.99 -4.15
N TYR A 272 -8.69 -13.78 -3.33
CA TYR A 272 -7.64 -14.66 -3.80
C TYR A 272 -7.63 -16.03 -3.13
N ALA A 273 -7.03 -17.01 -3.83
CA ALA A 273 -6.69 -18.31 -3.28
C ALA A 273 -5.35 -18.80 -3.82
N VAL A 274 -4.60 -19.50 -2.97
CA VAL A 274 -3.39 -20.24 -3.37
C VAL A 274 -3.72 -21.72 -3.36
N THR A 275 -3.59 -22.38 -4.50
CA THR A 275 -4.10 -23.72 -4.76
C THR A 275 -3.10 -24.55 -5.59
N ALA A 276 -3.38 -25.83 -5.79
CA ALA A 276 -2.68 -26.66 -6.77
C ALA A 276 -3.11 -26.30 -8.20
N ALA A 277 -2.28 -26.62 -9.18
CA ALA A 277 -2.57 -26.34 -10.59
C ALA A 277 -3.88 -26.98 -11.06
N GLU A 278 -4.10 -28.24 -10.66
CA GLU A 278 -5.24 -29.07 -11.07
C GLU A 278 -6.59 -28.52 -10.58
N THR A 279 -6.58 -27.74 -9.50
CA THR A 279 -7.76 -27.19 -8.85
C THR A 279 -7.92 -25.69 -9.07
N ALA A 280 -7.01 -25.05 -9.83
CA ALA A 280 -6.96 -23.61 -10.01
C ALA A 280 -8.24 -23.02 -10.65
N GLU A 281 -8.76 -23.63 -11.71
CA GLU A 281 -9.98 -23.18 -12.36
C GLU A 281 -11.18 -23.26 -11.40
N ARG A 282 -11.30 -24.38 -10.65
CA ARG A 282 -12.37 -24.54 -9.68
C ARG A 282 -12.27 -23.54 -8.52
N ALA A 283 -11.07 -23.30 -8.02
CA ALA A 283 -10.85 -22.30 -6.98
C ALA A 283 -11.23 -20.88 -7.46
N LEU A 284 -10.91 -20.53 -8.70
CA LEU A 284 -11.30 -19.24 -9.30
C LEU A 284 -12.83 -19.11 -9.43
N GLU A 285 -13.53 -20.19 -9.83
CA GLU A 285 -14.99 -20.23 -9.85
C GLU A 285 -15.60 -19.98 -8.47
N LEU A 286 -15.03 -20.58 -7.41
CA LEU A 286 -15.50 -20.39 -6.04
C LEU A 286 -15.26 -18.98 -5.53
N LEU A 287 -14.13 -18.35 -5.87
CA LEU A 287 -13.90 -16.91 -5.58
C LEU A 287 -14.95 -16.03 -6.24
N GLU A 288 -15.30 -16.33 -7.49
CA GLU A 288 -16.33 -15.60 -8.21
C GLU A 288 -17.73 -15.87 -7.64
N GLN A 289 -18.00 -17.10 -7.18
CA GLN A 289 -19.22 -17.44 -6.45
C GLN A 289 -19.35 -16.61 -5.17
N GLU A 290 -18.28 -16.51 -4.38
CA GLU A 290 -18.27 -15.71 -3.14
C GLU A 290 -18.48 -14.22 -3.45
N ARG A 291 -17.78 -13.67 -4.45
CA ARG A 291 -18.00 -12.29 -4.88
C ARG A 291 -19.47 -12.03 -5.22
N ARG A 292 -20.11 -12.94 -5.97
CA ARG A 292 -21.53 -12.84 -6.34
C ARG A 292 -22.45 -12.99 -5.14
N ARG A 293 -22.11 -13.87 -4.19
CA ARG A 293 -22.86 -14.01 -2.93
C ARG A 293 -22.86 -12.69 -2.16
N LEU A 294 -21.68 -12.09 -1.99
CA LEU A 294 -21.53 -10.79 -1.34
C LEU A 294 -22.30 -9.68 -2.07
N ALA A 295 -22.28 -9.66 -3.40
CA ALA A 295 -23.01 -8.69 -4.20
C ALA A 295 -24.53 -8.83 -4.05
N ALA A 296 -25.05 -10.08 -3.98
CA ALA A 296 -26.48 -10.36 -3.93
C ALA A 296 -27.07 -10.26 -2.51
N ASN A 297 -26.34 -10.75 -1.51
CA ASN A 297 -26.84 -10.97 -0.16
C ASN A 297 -26.15 -10.08 0.90
N GLY A 298 -24.96 -9.50 0.55
CA GLY A 298 -24.09 -8.82 1.50
C GLY A 298 -23.54 -9.75 2.59
N LEU A 299 -23.08 -9.15 3.68
CA LEU A 299 -22.70 -9.88 4.89
C LEU A 299 -23.96 -10.26 5.68
N SER A 300 -24.02 -11.50 6.13
CA SER A 300 -25.05 -11.95 7.07
C SER A 300 -24.91 -11.20 8.43
N PRO A 301 -25.95 -11.23 9.30
CA PRO A 301 -25.83 -10.63 10.62
C PRO A 301 -24.66 -11.16 11.46
N GLU A 302 -24.38 -12.45 11.36
CA GLU A 302 -23.29 -13.10 12.09
C GLU A 302 -21.91 -12.69 11.55
N GLU A 303 -21.70 -12.77 10.22
CA GLU A 303 -20.48 -12.33 9.54
C GLU A 303 -20.20 -10.85 9.84
N PHE A 304 -21.21 -9.99 9.71
CA PHE A 304 -21.07 -8.57 9.96
C PHE A 304 -20.69 -8.27 11.41
N ASN A 305 -21.40 -8.83 12.39
CA ASN A 305 -21.15 -8.56 13.81
C ASN A 305 -19.75 -9.01 14.23
N SER A 306 -19.31 -10.21 13.79
CA SER A 306 -17.98 -10.70 14.07
C SER A 306 -16.90 -9.82 13.43
N ALA A 307 -17.08 -9.45 12.17
CA ALA A 307 -16.12 -8.62 11.44
C ALA A 307 -16.05 -7.20 11.99
N ARG A 308 -17.19 -6.59 12.36
CA ARG A 308 -17.23 -5.26 12.95
C ARG A 308 -16.48 -5.21 14.29
N GLU A 309 -16.72 -6.18 15.17
CA GLU A 309 -15.97 -6.27 16.43
C GLU A 309 -14.48 -6.51 16.21
N GLY A 310 -14.11 -7.36 15.25
CA GLY A 310 -12.72 -7.59 14.86
C GLY A 310 -12.02 -6.33 14.34
N ALA A 311 -12.69 -5.57 13.47
CA ALA A 311 -12.18 -4.31 12.95
C ALA A 311 -12.04 -3.24 14.05
N ALA A 312 -13.06 -3.10 14.91
CA ALA A 312 -13.04 -2.19 16.05
C ALA A 312 -11.91 -2.52 17.03
N PHE A 313 -11.70 -3.81 17.33
CA PHE A 313 -10.57 -4.25 18.15
C PHE A 313 -9.20 -3.95 17.52
N ALA A 314 -9.07 -4.14 16.21
CA ALA A 314 -7.83 -3.80 15.49
C ALA A 314 -7.54 -2.29 15.54
N ALA A 315 -8.57 -1.45 15.40
CA ALA A 315 -8.46 0.00 15.50
C ALA A 315 -8.05 0.45 16.93
N ALA A 316 -8.68 -0.13 17.97
CA ALA A 316 -8.30 0.15 19.36
C ALA A 316 -6.83 -0.18 19.62
N ARG A 317 -6.35 -1.34 19.19
CA ARG A 317 -4.95 -1.74 19.32
C ARG A 317 -3.97 -0.83 18.56
N ALA A 318 -4.38 -0.31 17.42
CA ALA A 318 -3.53 0.62 16.66
C ALA A 318 -3.26 1.91 17.46
N ALA A 319 -4.18 2.34 18.30
CA ALA A 319 -4.03 3.53 19.16
C ALA A 319 -3.15 3.31 20.40
N GLU A 320 -2.84 2.06 20.79
CA GLU A 320 -2.00 1.77 21.98
C GLU A 320 -0.52 2.14 21.79
N SER A 321 -0.02 2.13 20.57
CA SER A 321 1.37 2.47 20.25
C SER A 321 1.48 3.91 19.76
N VAL A 322 2.36 4.70 20.40
CA VAL A 322 2.63 6.09 19.98
C VAL A 322 2.98 6.18 18.49
N GLY A 323 3.87 5.31 18.01
CA GLY A 323 4.28 5.30 16.60
C GLY A 323 3.10 4.98 15.66
N THR A 324 2.30 3.97 16.00
CA THR A 324 1.13 3.59 15.20
C THR A 324 0.05 4.67 15.22
N ALA A 325 -0.24 5.25 16.39
CA ALA A 325 -1.21 6.34 16.52
C ALA A 325 -0.78 7.59 15.72
N LEU A 326 0.51 7.95 15.80
CA LEU A 326 1.08 9.06 15.04
C LEU A 326 0.97 8.82 13.54
N ASN A 327 1.36 7.64 13.07
CA ASN A 327 1.29 7.29 11.64
C ASN A 327 -0.16 7.28 11.14
N SER A 328 -1.08 6.69 11.90
CA SER A 328 -2.52 6.72 11.60
C SER A 328 -3.05 8.16 11.50
N THR A 329 -2.68 9.02 12.46
CA THR A 329 -3.07 10.45 12.45
C THR A 329 -2.51 11.18 11.22
N LEU A 330 -1.23 10.96 10.87
CA LEU A 330 -0.64 11.56 9.68
C LEU A 330 -1.32 11.12 8.39
N LEU A 331 -1.66 9.82 8.27
CA LEU A 331 -2.42 9.30 7.14
C LEU A 331 -3.84 9.86 7.10
N SER A 332 -4.50 9.98 8.25
CA SER A 332 -5.84 10.56 8.34
C SER A 332 -5.85 12.02 7.87
N LEU A 333 -4.87 12.81 8.30
CA LEU A 333 -4.68 14.19 7.81
C LEU A 333 -4.39 14.21 6.31
N HIS A 334 -3.54 13.31 5.84
CA HIS A 334 -3.18 13.22 4.43
C HIS A 334 -4.41 12.94 3.54
N TYR A 335 -5.35 12.13 4.02
CA TYR A 335 -6.62 11.85 3.35
C TYR A 335 -7.76 12.81 3.71
N GLY A 336 -7.52 13.84 4.54
CA GLY A 336 -8.53 14.84 4.90
C GLY A 336 -9.54 14.35 5.93
N ARG A 337 -9.26 13.31 6.71
CA ARG A 337 -10.18 12.69 7.67
C ARG A 337 -10.12 13.28 9.09
N GLY A 338 -9.12 14.13 9.37
CA GLY A 338 -8.99 14.86 10.64
C GLY A 338 -7.92 14.31 11.58
N LEU A 339 -7.62 15.11 12.63
CA LEU A 339 -6.54 14.81 13.60
C LEU A 339 -6.89 13.72 14.60
N ASP A 340 -8.16 13.61 14.97
CA ASP A 340 -8.67 12.78 16.06
C ASP A 340 -9.24 11.44 15.55
N GLU A 341 -9.12 11.18 14.26
CA GLU A 341 -9.70 10.00 13.63
C GLU A 341 -9.17 8.71 14.26
N CYS A 342 -7.88 8.60 14.53
CA CYS A 342 -7.32 7.38 15.12
C CYS A 342 -7.91 7.04 16.50
N PHE A 343 -8.47 8.02 17.22
CA PHE A 343 -9.14 7.84 18.51
C PHE A 343 -10.65 7.65 18.37
N ARG A 344 -11.25 8.12 17.27
CA ARG A 344 -12.69 7.97 16.99
C ARG A 344 -13.01 6.73 16.17
N HIS A 345 -12.01 6.19 15.47
CA HIS A 345 -12.19 5.15 14.45
C HIS A 345 -12.83 3.87 14.99
N GLU A 346 -12.48 3.45 16.22
CA GLU A 346 -13.16 2.34 16.89
C GLU A 346 -14.66 2.57 17.02
N ALA A 347 -15.05 3.77 17.48
CA ALA A 347 -16.47 4.12 17.66
C ALA A 347 -17.19 4.25 16.30
N GLU A 348 -16.52 4.77 15.27
CA GLU A 348 -17.04 4.86 13.91
C GLU A 348 -17.31 3.46 13.33
N LEU A 349 -16.37 2.52 13.49
CA LEU A 349 -16.56 1.13 13.08
C LEU A 349 -17.76 0.48 13.78
N ARG A 350 -17.90 0.69 15.11
CA ARG A 350 -19.04 0.15 15.88
C ARG A 350 -20.38 0.77 15.49
N ALA A 351 -20.38 2.01 14.97
CA ALA A 351 -21.57 2.71 14.52
C ALA A 351 -22.01 2.32 13.10
N VAL A 352 -21.20 1.60 12.33
CA VAL A 352 -21.57 1.14 10.98
C VAL A 352 -22.80 0.24 11.07
N ASP A 353 -23.80 0.55 10.25
CA ASP A 353 -24.98 -0.28 10.06
C ASP A 353 -24.78 -1.32 8.96
N ARG A 354 -25.30 -2.54 9.16
CA ARG A 354 -25.13 -3.65 8.24
C ARG A 354 -25.81 -3.42 6.88
N GLU A 355 -27.03 -2.93 6.90
CA GLU A 355 -27.78 -2.65 5.66
C GLU A 355 -27.11 -1.53 4.86
N ALA A 356 -26.66 -0.49 5.53
CA ALA A 356 -25.92 0.60 4.92
C ALA A 356 -24.60 0.10 4.29
N LEU A 357 -23.83 -0.74 4.99
CA LEU A 357 -22.61 -1.36 4.48
C LEU A 357 -22.91 -2.17 3.21
N ASN A 358 -23.88 -3.10 3.31
CA ASN A 358 -24.22 -3.97 2.20
C ASN A 358 -24.68 -3.16 0.98
N ALA A 359 -25.54 -2.17 1.17
CA ALA A 359 -26.01 -1.29 0.10
C ALA A 359 -24.85 -0.49 -0.55
N ALA A 360 -23.95 0.05 0.25
CA ALA A 360 -22.83 0.87 -0.22
C ALA A 360 -21.78 0.06 -1.02
N LEU A 361 -21.55 -1.21 -0.65
CA LEU A 361 -20.54 -2.05 -1.29
C LEU A 361 -21.08 -2.88 -2.47
N THR A 362 -22.40 -3.08 -2.57
CA THR A 362 -23.04 -3.81 -3.66
C THR A 362 -22.64 -3.29 -5.06
N PRO A 363 -22.60 -1.98 -5.36
CA PRO A 363 -22.21 -1.49 -6.70
C PRO A 363 -20.81 -1.92 -7.12
N TYR A 364 -19.88 -2.02 -6.19
CA TYR A 364 -18.51 -2.47 -6.44
C TYR A 364 -18.46 -3.99 -6.64
N LEU A 365 -19.04 -4.73 -5.72
CA LEU A 365 -19.07 -6.19 -5.74
C LEU A 365 -19.85 -6.76 -6.94
N SER A 366 -20.89 -6.06 -7.40
CA SER A 366 -21.67 -6.45 -8.60
C SER A 366 -21.07 -5.95 -9.91
N HIS A 367 -19.89 -5.29 -9.88
CA HIS A 367 -19.31 -4.73 -11.10
C HIS A 367 -19.18 -5.77 -12.22
N PRO A 368 -19.65 -5.47 -13.46
CA PRO A 368 -19.77 -6.46 -14.53
C PRO A 368 -18.44 -6.85 -15.18
N SER A 369 -17.35 -6.17 -14.83
CA SER A 369 -16.05 -6.31 -15.47
C SER A 369 -14.97 -6.79 -14.49
N PRO A 370 -15.06 -8.01 -13.93
CA PRO A 370 -14.02 -8.54 -13.07
C PRO A 370 -12.72 -8.76 -13.85
N VAL A 371 -11.61 -8.59 -13.17
CA VAL A 371 -10.28 -9.00 -13.62
C VAL A 371 -9.94 -10.30 -12.92
N GLN A 372 -9.68 -11.36 -13.68
CA GLN A 372 -9.40 -12.71 -13.17
C GLN A 372 -8.02 -13.16 -13.64
N ILE A 373 -7.19 -13.60 -12.71
CA ILE A 373 -5.82 -14.03 -13.01
C ILE A 373 -5.57 -15.40 -12.42
N MET A 374 -4.83 -16.21 -13.18
CA MET A 374 -4.16 -17.41 -12.70
C MET A 374 -2.66 -17.26 -12.93
N ALA A 375 -1.82 -17.44 -11.91
CA ALA A 375 -0.38 -17.36 -12.04
C ALA A 375 0.29 -18.51 -11.27
N GLY A 376 1.19 -19.24 -11.92
CA GLY A 376 1.83 -20.42 -11.36
C GLY A 376 1.88 -21.55 -12.37
N ARG A 377 1.90 -22.80 -11.90
CA ARG A 377 1.69 -23.96 -12.77
C ARG A 377 0.25 -23.94 -13.26
N LEU A 378 0.07 -23.88 -14.56
CA LEU A 378 -1.27 -23.90 -15.14
C LEU A 378 -1.75 -25.36 -15.31
N PRO A 379 -3.07 -25.60 -15.20
CA PRO A 379 -3.62 -26.91 -15.51
C PRO A 379 -3.27 -27.29 -16.96
N ASN A 380 -2.89 -28.55 -17.16
CA ASN A 380 -2.68 -29.06 -18.50
C ASN A 380 -4.03 -29.01 -19.22
N ARG A 381 -4.22 -28.02 -20.12
CA ARG A 381 -5.33 -28.07 -21.06
C ARG A 381 -5.06 -29.32 -21.93
N LYS A 382 -5.85 -30.39 -21.73
CA LYS A 382 -5.95 -31.41 -22.75
C LYS A 382 -6.46 -30.67 -23.99
N GLU A 383 -5.64 -30.66 -25.04
CA GLU A 383 -6.11 -30.27 -26.37
C GLU A 383 -7.34 -31.13 -26.68
N VAL A 384 -8.48 -30.47 -26.79
CA VAL A 384 -9.74 -31.09 -27.24
C VAL A 384 -9.82 -30.91 -28.75
#